data_b4d0fd33c73310f2a751352089aced90
#
_entry.id   b4d0fd33c73310f2a751352089aced90
#
_cell.length_a   1.000
_cell.length_b   1.000
_cell.length_c   1.000
_cell.angle_alpha   90.00
_cell.angle_beta   90.00
_cell.angle_gamma   90.00
#
_symmetry.space_group_name_H-M   'P 1'
#
loop_
_entity.id
_entity.type
_entity.pdbx_description
1 polymer ?
#
loop_
_entity_poly.entity_id
_entity_poly.type
_entity_poly.pdbx_seq_one_letter_code
_entity_poly.pdbx_strand_id
1 'polypeptide(L)'
;MHPGLHSQLRPNKLAFVSDDGEQQTTYRQLDEQSNQTAHFLSSLGLKHRDGIAILLDNDLRFLTIAWAAQRSGLYFTPISTFFQAAEVNYILENCEARVLFTKQSILDQTNLTLPPQLTVVTLDRGPSLSWGTAISDFPITPQADAREGAEMIYSSGTTGLPKGVRFDLPLSPGGTVSDL
;
A
#
# COMPACT_ATOMS: atom_id res chain seq x y z
N MET A 1 -11.67 10.42 -8.18
CA MET A 1 -12.31 9.49 -9.16
C MET A 1 -11.65 8.12 -9.01
N HIS A 2 -12.42 7.09 -8.66
CA HIS A 2 -11.91 5.75 -8.31
C HIS A 2 -11.32 5.04 -9.53
N PRO A 3 -10.14 4.36 -9.44
CA PRO A 3 -9.50 3.66 -10.56
C PRO A 3 -10.40 2.63 -11.24
N GLY A 4 -11.27 1.94 -10.50
CA GLY A 4 -12.22 0.99 -11.05
C GLY A 4 -13.18 1.59 -12.08
N LEU A 5 -13.55 2.86 -11.98
CA LEU A 5 -14.35 3.53 -13.00
C LEU A 5 -13.54 3.73 -14.30
N HIS A 6 -12.27 4.13 -14.17
CA HIS A 6 -11.39 4.27 -15.33
C HIS A 6 -11.06 2.92 -15.98
N SER A 7 -10.91 1.86 -15.19
CA SER A 7 -10.70 0.50 -15.68
C SER A 7 -11.88 0.03 -16.56
N GLN A 8 -13.11 0.40 -16.20
CA GLN A 8 -14.31 0.10 -17.02
C GLN A 8 -14.41 0.96 -18.28
N LEU A 9 -14.17 2.27 -18.15
CA LEU A 9 -14.37 3.22 -19.27
C LEU A 9 -13.20 3.23 -20.25
N ARG A 10 -11.97 3.05 -19.76
CA ARG A 10 -10.72 3.21 -20.53
C ARG A 10 -9.66 2.20 -20.09
N PRO A 11 -9.93 0.87 -20.17
CA PRO A 11 -9.07 -0.18 -19.57
C PRO A 11 -7.62 -0.12 -20.07
N ASN A 12 -7.40 0.16 -21.32
CA ASN A 12 -6.08 0.15 -21.95
C ASN A 12 -5.35 1.50 -21.90
N LYS A 13 -5.99 2.56 -21.36
CA LYS A 13 -5.29 3.82 -21.15
C LYS A 13 -4.26 3.65 -20.03
N LEU A 14 -3.08 4.26 -20.23
CA LEU A 14 -2.04 4.29 -19.19
C LEU A 14 -2.53 5.10 -17.99
N ALA A 15 -2.40 4.49 -16.82
CA ALA A 15 -2.62 5.12 -15.54
C ALA A 15 -1.32 5.76 -15.04
N PHE A 16 -0.20 5.05 -15.20
CA PHE A 16 1.14 5.49 -14.78
C PHE A 16 2.18 5.08 -15.81
N VAL A 17 3.24 5.88 -15.88
CA VAL A 17 4.44 5.64 -16.68
C VAL A 17 5.63 6.04 -15.81
N SER A 18 6.69 5.23 -15.77
CA SER A 18 7.94 5.61 -15.13
C SER A 18 8.61 6.79 -15.88
N ASP A 19 9.48 7.50 -15.22
CA ASP A 19 10.18 8.68 -15.79
C ASP A 19 11.04 8.33 -17.01
N ASP A 20 11.61 7.11 -17.06
CA ASP A 20 12.33 6.55 -18.21
C ASP A 20 11.40 6.01 -19.31
N GLY A 21 10.09 5.89 -19.05
CA GLY A 21 9.10 5.34 -19.96
C GLY A 21 9.12 3.81 -20.12
N GLU A 22 10.01 3.10 -19.43
CA GLU A 22 10.18 1.65 -19.59
C GLU A 22 9.08 0.85 -18.89
N GLN A 23 8.61 1.34 -17.74
CA GLN A 23 7.52 0.71 -17.00
C GLN A 23 6.23 1.47 -17.21
N GLN A 24 5.18 0.74 -17.48
CA GLN A 24 3.84 1.29 -17.74
C GLN A 24 2.78 0.44 -17.06
N THR A 25 1.76 1.10 -16.53
CA THR A 25 0.60 0.44 -15.91
C THR A 25 -0.68 1.02 -16.50
N THR A 26 -1.53 0.17 -17.07
CA THR A 26 -2.86 0.58 -17.55
C THR A 26 -3.87 0.65 -16.39
N TYR A 27 -5.01 1.31 -16.59
CA TYR A 27 -6.08 1.33 -15.59
C TYR A 27 -6.64 -0.07 -15.30
N ARG A 28 -6.67 -0.96 -16.29
CA ARG A 28 -7.04 -2.36 -16.08
C ARG A 28 -6.07 -3.05 -15.14
N GLN A 29 -4.78 -2.99 -15.42
CA GLN A 29 -3.75 -3.61 -14.57
C GLN A 29 -3.75 -3.04 -13.15
N LEU A 30 -3.89 -1.72 -13.00
CA LEU A 30 -4.00 -1.08 -11.71
C LEU A 30 -5.19 -1.62 -10.91
N ASP A 31 -6.35 -1.73 -11.55
CA ASP A 31 -7.57 -2.22 -10.89
C ASP A 31 -7.45 -3.70 -10.52
N GLU A 32 -7.05 -4.56 -11.46
CA GLU A 32 -6.88 -6.00 -11.25
C GLU A 32 -5.87 -6.30 -10.14
N GLN A 33 -4.66 -5.73 -10.21
CA GLN A 33 -3.61 -5.98 -9.23
C GLN A 33 -3.94 -5.39 -7.85
N SER A 34 -4.62 -4.25 -7.78
CA SER A 34 -5.05 -3.70 -6.50
C SER A 34 -6.19 -4.52 -5.87
N ASN A 35 -7.07 -5.16 -6.66
CA ASN A 35 -8.05 -6.12 -6.17
C ASN A 35 -7.36 -7.37 -5.61
N GLN A 36 -6.42 -7.97 -6.37
CA GLN A 36 -5.65 -9.12 -5.91
C GLN A 36 -4.89 -8.82 -4.61
N THR A 37 -4.26 -7.65 -4.53
CA THR A 37 -3.55 -7.22 -3.30
C THR A 37 -4.53 -7.03 -2.14
N ALA A 38 -5.73 -6.51 -2.37
CA ALA A 38 -6.77 -6.37 -1.35
C ALA A 38 -7.23 -7.74 -0.80
N HIS A 39 -7.45 -8.72 -1.67
CA HIS A 39 -7.76 -10.08 -1.26
C HIS A 39 -6.61 -10.74 -0.49
N PHE A 40 -5.37 -10.53 -0.92
CA PHE A 40 -4.18 -11.00 -0.21
C PHE A 40 -4.11 -10.41 1.20
N LEU A 41 -4.29 -9.08 1.37
CA LEU A 41 -4.30 -8.44 2.68
C LEU A 41 -5.40 -9.00 3.61
N SER A 42 -6.59 -9.25 3.06
CA SER A 42 -7.68 -9.92 3.79
C SER A 42 -7.31 -11.35 4.21
N SER A 43 -6.60 -12.10 3.36
CA SER A 43 -6.14 -13.47 3.69
C SER A 43 -5.13 -13.51 4.83
N LEU A 44 -4.37 -12.43 5.03
CA LEU A 44 -3.50 -12.23 6.19
C LEU A 44 -4.27 -11.82 7.46
N GLY A 45 -5.59 -11.74 7.38
CA GLY A 45 -6.47 -11.40 8.50
C GLY A 45 -6.52 -9.90 8.83
N LEU A 46 -6.12 -9.02 7.89
CA LEU A 46 -6.30 -7.57 8.08
C LEU A 46 -7.79 -7.22 8.03
N LYS A 47 -8.19 -6.32 8.91
CA LYS A 47 -9.57 -5.86 9.07
C LYS A 47 -9.64 -4.36 8.87
N HIS A 48 -10.86 -3.86 8.69
CA HIS A 48 -11.13 -2.42 8.65
C HIS A 48 -10.40 -1.66 9.76
N ARG A 49 -9.68 -0.60 9.38
CA ARG A 49 -8.82 0.25 10.23
C ARG A 49 -7.45 -0.34 10.59
N ASP A 50 -7.11 -1.56 10.19
CA ASP A 50 -5.74 -2.04 10.30
C ASP A 50 -4.81 -1.22 9.39
N GLY A 51 -3.50 -1.22 9.70
CA GLY A 51 -2.49 -0.45 8.96
C GLY A 51 -1.58 -1.32 8.10
N ILE A 52 -1.16 -0.78 6.97
CA ILE A 52 0.00 -1.24 6.22
C ILE A 52 1.02 -0.12 6.09
N ALA A 53 2.29 -0.46 5.94
CA ALA A 53 3.36 0.48 5.63
C ALA A 53 3.90 0.23 4.22
N ILE A 54 4.31 1.30 3.53
CA ILE A 54 4.90 1.25 2.20
C ILE A 54 6.21 2.02 2.23
N LEU A 55 7.34 1.30 2.21
CA LEU A 55 8.69 1.84 2.17
C LEU A 55 9.30 1.52 0.81
N LEU A 56 9.07 2.38 -0.16
CA LEU A 56 9.49 2.21 -1.54
C LEU A 56 10.12 3.50 -2.08
N ASP A 57 11.05 3.34 -2.99
CA ASP A 57 11.50 4.41 -3.89
C ASP A 57 10.42 4.72 -4.95
N ASN A 58 10.77 5.40 -6.05
CA ASN A 58 9.85 5.69 -7.15
C ASN A 58 9.47 4.41 -7.91
N ASP A 59 8.56 3.64 -7.35
CA ASP A 59 8.05 2.38 -7.92
C ASP A 59 6.56 2.51 -8.24
N LEU A 60 6.16 2.19 -9.48
CA LEU A 60 4.76 2.31 -9.93
C LEU A 60 3.79 1.47 -9.09
N ARG A 61 4.27 0.37 -8.52
CA ARG A 61 3.48 -0.53 -7.67
C ARG A 61 3.07 0.10 -6.34
N PHE A 62 3.75 1.19 -5.91
CA PHE A 62 3.33 1.98 -4.75
C PHE A 62 1.84 2.34 -4.83
N LEU A 63 1.41 2.89 -5.98
CA LEU A 63 0.03 3.32 -6.15
C LEU A 63 -0.95 2.14 -6.20
N THR A 64 -0.54 1.00 -6.76
CA THR A 64 -1.35 -0.23 -6.74
C THR A 64 -1.60 -0.73 -5.31
N ILE A 65 -0.56 -0.72 -4.46
CA ILE A 65 -0.64 -1.14 -3.05
C ILE A 65 -1.46 -0.13 -2.23
N ALA A 66 -1.25 1.17 -2.45
CA ALA A 66 -2.03 2.21 -1.80
C ALA A 66 -3.53 2.08 -2.13
N TRP A 67 -3.87 1.83 -3.41
CA TRP A 67 -5.26 1.58 -3.81
C TRP A 67 -5.84 0.29 -3.25
N ALA A 68 -5.01 -0.76 -3.08
CA ALA A 68 -5.46 -1.98 -2.41
C ALA A 68 -5.85 -1.72 -0.95
N ALA A 69 -5.05 -0.96 -0.22
CA ALA A 69 -5.39 -0.55 1.15
C ALA A 69 -6.64 0.32 1.19
N GLN A 70 -6.73 1.30 0.29
CA GLN A 70 -7.85 2.23 0.25
C GLN A 70 -9.18 1.51 -0.03
N ARG A 71 -9.23 0.56 -0.97
CA ARG A 71 -10.46 -0.21 -1.25
C ARG A 71 -10.80 -1.28 -0.19
N SER A 72 -9.86 -1.57 0.71
CA SER A 72 -10.02 -2.54 1.80
C SER A 72 -10.38 -1.91 3.15
N GLY A 73 -10.55 -0.59 3.21
CA GLY A 73 -10.80 0.11 4.48
C GLY A 73 -9.61 0.11 5.42
N LEU A 74 -8.39 0.04 4.88
CA LEU A 74 -7.15 0.02 5.64
C LEU A 74 -6.49 1.41 5.64
N TYR A 75 -5.65 1.64 6.65
CA TYR A 75 -4.70 2.73 6.59
C TYR A 75 -3.45 2.30 5.83
N PHE A 76 -2.90 3.17 4.99
CA PHE A 76 -1.58 2.99 4.44
C PHE A 76 -0.67 4.15 4.84
N THR A 77 0.54 3.81 5.30
CA THR A 77 1.55 4.76 5.74
C THR A 77 2.70 4.77 4.73
N PRO A 78 2.82 5.81 3.89
CA PRO A 78 3.99 6.00 3.06
C PRO A 78 5.19 6.39 3.94
N ILE A 79 6.30 5.68 3.78
CA ILE A 79 7.54 5.95 4.49
C ILE A 79 8.61 6.34 3.47
N SER A 80 9.26 7.48 3.70
CA SER A 80 10.33 7.95 2.84
C SER A 80 11.60 7.11 2.99
N THR A 81 12.21 6.72 1.87
CA THR A 81 13.51 6.04 1.85
C THR A 81 14.68 6.94 2.26
N PHE A 82 14.45 8.24 2.40
CA PHE A 82 15.45 9.18 2.92
C PHE A 82 15.49 9.24 4.45
N PHE A 83 14.54 8.63 5.14
CA PHE A 83 14.57 8.56 6.60
C PHE A 83 15.67 7.64 7.11
N GLN A 84 16.24 7.99 8.26
CA GLN A 84 17.20 7.14 8.95
C GLN A 84 16.50 5.92 9.55
N ALA A 85 17.25 4.83 9.79
CA ALA A 85 16.70 3.59 10.35
C ALA A 85 15.89 3.80 11.64
N ALA A 86 16.33 4.69 12.52
CA ALA A 86 15.62 5.00 13.76
C ALA A 86 14.24 5.64 13.51
N GLU A 87 14.12 6.51 12.50
CA GLU A 87 12.86 7.16 12.13
C GLU A 87 11.91 6.13 11.49
N VAL A 88 12.43 5.28 10.60
CA VAL A 88 11.63 4.22 9.96
C VAL A 88 11.10 3.24 11.02
N ASN A 89 11.96 2.78 11.94
CA ASN A 89 11.57 1.88 13.04
C ASN A 89 10.47 2.50 13.91
N TYR A 90 10.65 3.78 14.28
CA TYR A 90 9.65 4.52 15.04
C TYR A 90 8.30 4.60 14.31
N ILE A 91 8.32 4.90 13.00
CA ILE A 91 7.09 4.99 12.20
C ILE A 91 6.41 3.63 12.11
N LEU A 92 7.16 2.55 11.86
CA LEU A 92 6.62 1.18 11.76
C LEU A 92 5.92 0.72 13.06
N GLU A 93 6.48 1.07 14.20
CA GLU A 93 5.87 0.80 15.52
C GLU A 93 4.64 1.68 15.75
N ASN A 94 4.77 2.99 15.50
CA ASN A 94 3.73 3.97 15.82
C ASN A 94 2.50 3.88 14.90
N CYS A 95 2.67 3.51 13.63
CA CYS A 95 1.56 3.33 12.69
C CYS A 95 0.84 1.98 12.85
N GLU A 96 1.34 1.11 13.73
CA GLU A 96 0.76 -0.21 14.00
C GLU A 96 0.61 -1.05 12.73
N ALA A 97 1.53 -0.89 11.77
CA ALA A 97 1.49 -1.62 10.51
C ALA A 97 1.60 -3.13 10.74
N ARG A 98 0.71 -3.89 10.11
CA ARG A 98 0.73 -5.36 10.11
C ARG A 98 1.48 -5.94 8.91
N VAL A 99 1.56 -5.18 7.82
CA VAL A 99 2.28 -5.55 6.60
C VAL A 99 3.16 -4.38 6.18
N LEU A 100 4.41 -4.70 5.82
CA LEU A 100 5.35 -3.79 5.19
C LEU A 100 5.58 -4.21 3.74
N PHE A 101 5.27 -3.34 2.80
CA PHE A 101 5.68 -3.46 1.41
C PHE A 101 6.97 -2.68 1.17
N THR A 102 8.00 -3.37 0.68
CA THR A 102 9.32 -2.78 0.46
C THR A 102 10.09 -3.53 -0.63
N LYS A 103 11.34 -3.21 -0.84
CA LYS A 103 12.29 -3.98 -1.65
C LYS A 103 13.33 -4.63 -0.75
N GLN A 104 13.78 -5.83 -1.12
CA GLN A 104 14.88 -6.49 -0.41
C GLN A 104 16.15 -5.61 -0.46
N SER A 105 16.41 -4.96 -1.59
CA SER A 105 17.51 -4.03 -1.76
C SER A 105 17.46 -2.85 -0.76
N ILE A 106 16.28 -2.37 -0.38
CA ILE A 106 16.13 -1.34 0.65
C ILE A 106 16.44 -1.92 2.04
N LEU A 107 15.94 -3.12 2.34
CA LEU A 107 16.23 -3.79 3.61
C LEU A 107 17.71 -4.06 3.81
N ASP A 108 18.42 -4.48 2.75
CA ASP A 108 19.84 -4.77 2.80
C ASP A 108 20.71 -3.52 3.01
N GLN A 109 20.23 -2.35 2.57
CA GLN A 109 20.90 -1.06 2.74
C GLN A 109 20.58 -0.36 4.06
N THR A 110 19.49 -0.76 4.72
CA THR A 110 19.00 -0.13 5.93
C THR A 110 19.06 -1.11 7.10
N ASN A 111 19.62 -0.68 8.22
CA ASN A 111 19.73 -1.52 9.42
C ASN A 111 18.43 -1.44 10.25
N LEU A 112 17.30 -1.89 9.65
CA LEU A 112 15.99 -1.82 10.31
C LEU A 112 15.82 -2.94 11.35
N THR A 113 15.23 -2.58 12.48
CA THR A 113 14.74 -3.53 13.48
C THR A 113 13.24 -3.73 13.24
N LEU A 114 12.90 -4.77 12.49
CA LEU A 114 11.50 -5.03 12.13
C LEU A 114 10.73 -5.66 13.30
N PRO A 115 9.52 -5.18 13.63
CA PRO A 115 8.66 -5.82 14.62
C PRO A 115 8.40 -7.29 14.26
N PRO A 116 8.48 -8.25 15.22
CA PRO A 116 8.37 -9.68 14.93
C PRO A 116 7.02 -10.10 14.34
N GLN A 117 5.96 -9.32 14.60
CA GLN A 117 4.61 -9.55 14.06
C GLN A 117 4.38 -8.94 12.68
N LEU A 118 5.36 -8.20 12.15
CA LEU A 118 5.24 -7.50 10.88
C LEU A 118 5.46 -8.48 9.72
N THR A 119 4.45 -8.65 8.87
CA THR A 119 4.62 -9.41 7.62
C THR A 119 5.36 -8.55 6.61
N VAL A 120 6.51 -9.01 6.13
CA VAL A 120 7.29 -8.31 5.10
C VAL A 120 7.00 -8.89 3.73
N VAL A 121 6.63 -8.03 2.79
CA VAL A 121 6.36 -8.36 1.39
C VAL A 121 7.31 -7.54 0.50
N THR A 122 8.15 -8.23 -0.27
CA THR A 122 9.11 -7.56 -1.16
C THR A 122 8.64 -7.50 -2.59
N LEU A 123 8.97 -6.41 -3.28
CA LEU A 123 8.61 -6.17 -4.68
C LEU A 123 9.70 -6.62 -5.66
N ASP A 124 10.90 -6.82 -5.17
CA ASP A 124 12.03 -7.41 -5.88
C ASP A 124 12.32 -8.84 -5.40
N ARG A 125 13.36 -9.46 -5.92
CA ARG A 125 13.74 -10.82 -5.50
C ARG A 125 14.45 -10.79 -4.15
N GLY A 126 14.10 -11.74 -3.28
CA GLY A 126 14.70 -11.89 -1.96
C GLY A 126 14.14 -13.09 -1.21
N PRO A 127 14.58 -13.32 0.04
CA PRO A 127 14.09 -14.42 0.88
C PRO A 127 12.69 -14.17 1.44
N SER A 128 12.24 -12.92 1.44
CA SER A 128 10.91 -12.54 1.92
C SER A 128 9.81 -12.91 0.94
N LEU A 129 8.55 -12.82 1.35
CA LEU A 129 7.41 -13.09 0.51
C LEU A 129 7.36 -12.10 -0.67
N SER A 130 7.45 -12.62 -1.90
CA SER A 130 7.40 -11.78 -3.10
C SER A 130 5.97 -11.34 -3.40
N TRP A 131 5.73 -10.04 -3.58
CA TRP A 131 4.42 -9.47 -3.86
C TRP A 131 3.76 -10.11 -5.10
N GLY A 132 4.49 -10.19 -6.22
CA GLY A 132 3.94 -10.73 -7.46
C GLY A 132 3.46 -12.18 -7.31
N THR A 133 4.21 -13.02 -6.62
CA THR A 133 3.82 -14.41 -6.32
C THR A 133 2.68 -14.45 -5.31
N ALA A 134 2.74 -13.59 -4.29
CA ALA A 134 1.75 -13.58 -3.22
C ALA A 134 0.34 -13.22 -3.69
N ILE A 135 0.21 -12.40 -4.73
CA ILE A 135 -1.10 -11.94 -5.23
C ILE A 135 -1.62 -12.74 -6.42
N SER A 136 -0.79 -13.56 -7.09
CA SER A 136 -1.08 -14.17 -8.41
C SER A 136 -2.36 -14.99 -8.44
N ASP A 137 -2.66 -15.70 -7.36
CA ASP A 137 -3.79 -16.63 -7.27
C ASP A 137 -5.08 -16.00 -6.73
N PHE A 138 -5.02 -14.73 -6.33
CA PHE A 138 -6.18 -14.04 -5.80
C PHE A 138 -7.07 -13.45 -6.91
N PRO A 139 -8.40 -13.28 -6.62
CA PRO A 139 -9.35 -12.73 -7.58
C PRO A 139 -8.98 -11.31 -8.04
N ILE A 140 -9.17 -11.03 -9.32
CA ILE A 140 -9.00 -9.71 -9.93
C ILE A 140 -10.23 -8.80 -9.73
N THR A 141 -11.31 -9.33 -9.17
CA THR A 141 -12.57 -8.63 -8.92
C THR A 141 -12.59 -7.98 -7.53
N PRO A 142 -13.35 -6.89 -7.34
CA PRO A 142 -13.49 -6.25 -6.03
C PRO A 142 -13.99 -7.19 -4.94
N GLN A 143 -13.58 -6.95 -3.70
CA GLN A 143 -14.15 -7.62 -2.52
C GLN A 143 -15.62 -7.20 -2.32
N ALA A 144 -16.47 -8.14 -1.86
CA ALA A 144 -17.89 -7.88 -1.64
C ALA A 144 -18.14 -6.87 -0.50
N ASP A 145 -17.24 -6.81 0.47
CA ASP A 145 -17.27 -5.94 1.65
C ASP A 145 -16.28 -4.77 1.56
N ALA A 146 -15.95 -4.35 0.33
CA ALA A 146 -15.05 -3.23 0.09
C ALA A 146 -15.45 -2.00 0.92
N ARG A 147 -14.46 -1.33 1.53
CA ARG A 147 -14.64 -0.16 2.39
C ARG A 147 -13.61 0.89 2.02
N GLU A 148 -13.89 2.14 2.35
CA GLU A 148 -12.96 3.22 2.12
C GLU A 148 -11.88 3.25 3.21
N GLY A 149 -10.62 3.18 2.80
CA GLY A 149 -9.43 3.38 3.61
C GLY A 149 -8.86 4.78 3.43
N ALA A 150 -7.78 5.09 4.11
CA ALA A 150 -7.10 6.38 4.00
C ALA A 150 -5.59 6.27 4.21
N GLU A 151 -4.90 7.31 3.81
CA GLU A 151 -3.51 7.50 4.15
C GLU A 151 -3.34 7.91 5.62
N MET A 152 -2.25 7.46 6.24
CA MET A 152 -1.73 7.96 7.50
C MET A 152 -0.36 8.58 7.24
N ILE A 153 -0.29 9.89 7.26
CA ILE A 153 0.91 10.65 6.89
C ILE A 153 1.71 11.01 8.13
N TYR A 154 3.03 10.93 8.02
CA TYR A 154 3.96 11.42 9.02
C TYR A 154 4.58 12.73 8.59
N SER A 155 4.48 13.75 9.44
CA SER A 155 5.14 15.03 9.27
C SER A 155 6.36 15.14 10.20
N SER A 156 7.37 15.92 9.79
CA SER A 156 8.49 16.27 10.66
C SER A 156 7.97 17.03 11.88
N GLY A 157 8.04 16.40 13.07
CA GLY A 157 7.66 17.05 14.32
C GLY A 157 8.71 18.06 14.75
N THR A 158 8.28 19.22 15.26
CA THR A 158 9.16 20.24 15.89
C THR A 158 9.90 19.71 17.13
N THR A 159 9.51 18.54 17.64
CA THR A 159 10.07 17.87 18.84
C THR A 159 11.04 16.73 18.51
N GLY A 160 11.44 16.57 17.25
CA GLY A 160 12.45 15.60 16.80
C GLY A 160 11.91 14.22 16.36
N LEU A 161 10.70 13.82 16.74
CA LEU A 161 10.07 12.60 16.23
C LEU A 161 8.93 12.91 15.26
N PRO A 162 8.78 12.13 14.17
CA PRO A 162 7.68 12.29 13.23
C PRO A 162 6.32 12.14 13.93
N LYS A 163 5.34 12.96 13.54
CA LYS A 163 3.96 12.89 14.06
C LYS A 163 3.04 12.33 13.00
N GLY A 164 2.35 11.22 13.33
CA GLY A 164 1.35 10.62 12.47
C GLY A 164 0.03 11.39 12.50
N VAL A 165 -0.53 11.69 11.33
CA VAL A 165 -1.86 12.25 11.17
C VAL A 165 -2.76 11.13 10.61
N ARG A 166 -3.79 10.78 11.37
CA ARG A 166 -4.74 9.72 11.05
C ARG A 166 -6.16 10.29 11.04
N PHE A 167 -6.85 10.15 9.92
CA PHE A 167 -8.26 10.53 9.79
C PHE A 167 -9.17 9.37 10.17
N ASP A 168 -10.35 9.67 10.71
CA ASP A 168 -11.34 8.62 10.95
C ASP A 168 -11.89 8.07 9.64
N LEU A 169 -11.90 6.73 9.54
CA LEU A 169 -12.48 6.05 8.39
C LEU A 169 -13.99 5.90 8.56
N PRO A 170 -14.76 6.07 7.47
CA PRO A 170 -16.21 5.87 7.52
C PRO A 170 -16.55 4.42 7.89
N LEU A 171 -17.56 4.23 8.74
CA LEU A 171 -18.04 2.91 9.13
C LEU A 171 -18.93 2.27 8.05
N SER A 172 -19.40 3.07 7.10
CA SER A 172 -20.28 2.61 6.02
C SER A 172 -19.50 1.76 5.01
N PRO A 173 -20.11 0.71 4.42
CA PRO A 173 -19.50 0.00 3.30
C PRO A 173 -19.13 1.00 2.19
N GLY A 174 -17.90 0.96 1.72
CA GLY A 174 -17.45 1.75 0.59
C GLY A 174 -18.15 1.26 -0.68
N GLY A 175 -19.05 2.01 -1.21
CA GLY A 175 -19.78 1.64 -2.43
C GLY A 175 -20.32 2.83 -3.21
N THR A 176 -20.24 3.98 -2.61
CA THR A 176 -20.51 5.24 -3.31
C THR A 176 -19.18 5.97 -3.44
N VAL A 177 -18.72 6.12 -4.68
CA VAL A 177 -17.75 7.13 -5.06
C VAL A 177 -18.20 8.42 -4.35
N SER A 178 -17.49 8.83 -3.31
CA SER A 178 -17.70 10.16 -2.77
C SER A 178 -17.43 11.11 -3.91
N ASP A 179 -18.45 11.86 -4.32
CA ASP A 179 -18.31 12.94 -5.27
C ASP A 179 -17.33 13.96 -4.67
N LEU A 180 -16.07 13.87 -5.07
CA LEU A 180 -15.05 14.90 -4.92
C LEU A 180 -14.86 15.57 -6.24
#